data_ed97e9d3d208a890310ba4da2bb5618f
#
_entry.id   ed97e9d3d208a890310ba4da2bb5618f
#
_cell.length_a   1.000
_cell.length_b   1.000
_cell.length_c   1.000
_cell.angle_alpha   90.00
_cell.angle_beta   90.00
_cell.angle_gamma   90.00
#
_symmetry.space_group_name_H-M   'P 1'
#
loop_
_entity.id
_entity.type
_entity.pdbx_description
1 polymer ?
#
loop_
_entity_poly.entity_id
_entity_poly.type
_entity_poly.pdbx_seq_one_letter_code
_entity_poly.pdbx_strand_id
1 'polypeptide(L)'
;MFKKIVLIALVAMLSIAALPTASVSASELTDETSPPTGEVTGEKLEAAWERALLLNERVGKTFERVDTLTEKIQTLIEKADEKGMDTSAVQAALDAFNAAVDEAYPVYEAAQDVIAAHAGFDANGKVTDAETAQATLKSLGESLKEIRGMTVE
;
A
#
# COMPACT_ATOMS: atom_id res chain seq x y z
N MET A 1 6.38 -16.04 -26.41
CA MET A 1 6.94 -16.28 -25.06
C MET A 1 7.46 -15.01 -24.37
N PHE A 2 7.84 -13.96 -25.11
CA PHE A 2 8.33 -12.69 -24.58
C PHE A 2 7.29 -11.86 -23.79
N LYS A 3 5.99 -11.93 -24.12
CA LYS A 3 4.92 -11.17 -23.45
C LYS A 3 4.78 -11.45 -21.94
N LYS A 4 5.10 -12.69 -21.51
CA LYS A 4 5.02 -13.05 -20.08
C LYS A 4 6.24 -12.64 -19.26
N ILE A 5 7.38 -12.42 -19.90
CA ILE A 5 8.63 -12.06 -19.21
C ILE A 5 8.67 -10.57 -18.86
N VAL A 6 8.11 -9.71 -19.72
CA VAL A 6 8.07 -8.25 -19.50
C VAL A 6 7.09 -7.90 -18.37
N LEU A 7 5.93 -8.57 -18.31
CA LEU A 7 4.94 -8.39 -17.24
C LEU A 7 5.50 -8.81 -15.87
N ILE A 8 6.30 -9.87 -15.81
CA ILE A 8 6.94 -10.36 -14.58
C ILE A 8 8.03 -9.38 -14.10
N ALA A 9 8.74 -8.72 -14.99
CA ALA A 9 9.79 -7.77 -14.61
C ALA A 9 9.24 -6.45 -14.05
N LEU A 10 8.06 -5.99 -14.52
CA LEU A 10 7.42 -4.78 -14.01
C LEU A 10 6.79 -5.02 -12.63
N VAL A 11 6.17 -6.20 -12.43
CA VAL A 11 5.57 -6.61 -11.15
C VAL A 11 6.62 -6.89 -10.07
N ALA A 12 7.83 -7.31 -10.44
CA ALA A 12 8.91 -7.58 -9.49
C ALA A 12 9.47 -6.33 -8.78
N MET A 13 9.27 -5.13 -9.33
CA MET A 13 9.72 -3.88 -8.69
C MET A 13 8.76 -3.36 -7.61
N LEU A 14 7.50 -3.82 -7.60
CA LEU A 14 6.50 -3.48 -6.57
C LEU A 14 6.32 -4.59 -5.52
N SER A 15 7.23 -5.56 -5.44
CA SER A 15 7.23 -6.51 -4.33
C SER A 15 7.55 -5.78 -3.03
N ILE A 16 6.52 -5.16 -2.45
CA ILE A 16 6.52 -4.79 -1.03
C ILE A 16 6.70 -6.10 -0.29
N ALA A 17 7.88 -6.28 0.31
CA ALA A 17 8.28 -7.45 1.05
C ALA A 17 7.13 -7.93 1.94
N ALA A 18 6.76 -9.19 1.75
CA ALA A 18 5.86 -9.88 2.65
C ALA A 18 6.34 -9.67 4.08
N LEU A 19 5.50 -9.05 4.90
CA LEU A 19 5.72 -9.00 6.33
C LEU A 19 5.80 -10.44 6.84
N PRO A 20 6.78 -10.78 7.67
CA PRO A 20 6.80 -12.08 8.33
C PRO A 20 5.52 -12.17 9.16
N THR A 21 4.64 -13.08 8.77
CA THR A 21 3.57 -13.55 9.64
C THR A 21 4.25 -14.21 10.81
N ALA A 22 4.28 -13.53 11.96
CA ALA A 22 4.64 -14.17 13.21
C ALA A 22 3.68 -15.35 13.37
N SER A 23 4.24 -16.54 13.22
CA SER A 23 3.57 -17.78 13.52
C SER A 23 3.24 -17.75 15.01
N VAL A 24 2.00 -17.45 15.34
CA VAL A 24 1.47 -17.75 16.66
C VAL A 24 1.28 -19.26 16.68
N SER A 25 2.14 -19.93 17.44
CA SER A 25 2.03 -21.35 17.72
C SER A 25 0.62 -21.67 18.22
N ALA A 26 -0.07 -22.51 17.46
CA ALA A 26 -1.27 -23.16 17.92
C ALA A 26 -0.85 -24.19 18.98
N SER A 27 -1.11 -23.89 20.23
CA SER A 27 -1.16 -24.89 21.30
C SER A 27 -2.29 -24.50 22.23
N GLU A 28 -3.11 -25.50 22.41
CA GLU A 28 -4.25 -25.62 23.32
C GLU A 28 -5.63 -25.23 22.79
N LEU A 29 -6.22 -26.27 22.19
CA LEU A 29 -7.65 -26.50 22.11
C LEU A 29 -8.18 -26.70 23.53
N THR A 30 -8.88 -25.73 24.06
CA THR A 30 -9.95 -25.95 25.02
C THR A 30 -11.15 -25.09 24.61
N ASP A 31 -12.20 -25.82 24.37
CA ASP A 31 -13.59 -25.49 24.13
C ASP A 31 -14.09 -24.33 25.02
N GLU A 32 -14.36 -23.18 24.40
CA GLU A 32 -15.42 -22.28 24.87
C GLU A 32 -15.85 -21.33 23.74
N THR A 33 -17.10 -21.56 23.31
CA THR A 33 -17.86 -20.77 22.35
C THR A 33 -18.12 -19.35 22.94
N SER A 34 -17.18 -18.47 22.74
CA SER A 34 -17.40 -17.02 22.88
C SER A 34 -16.66 -16.30 21.76
N PRO A 35 -17.31 -15.39 21.02
CA PRO A 35 -16.59 -14.55 20.08
C PRO A 35 -15.54 -13.77 20.86
N PRO A 36 -14.30 -13.59 20.31
CA PRO A 36 -13.28 -12.84 21.01
C PRO A 36 -13.68 -11.35 21.04
N THR A 37 -14.39 -10.97 22.08
CA THR A 37 -14.52 -9.60 22.53
C THR A 37 -13.22 -9.23 23.25
N GLY A 38 -12.11 -9.31 22.53
CA GLY A 38 -10.85 -8.77 22.99
C GLY A 38 -10.98 -7.26 22.99
N GLU A 39 -11.17 -6.65 24.15
CA GLU A 39 -11.02 -5.21 24.30
C GLU A 39 -9.75 -4.78 23.60
N VAL A 40 -9.91 -3.95 22.57
CA VAL A 40 -8.78 -3.39 21.84
C VAL A 40 -8.16 -2.37 22.79
N THR A 41 -7.07 -2.76 23.46
CA THR A 41 -6.39 -1.90 24.43
C THR A 41 -5.78 -0.69 23.72
N GLY A 42 -5.71 0.45 24.41
CA GLY A 42 -5.10 1.68 23.87
C GLY A 42 -3.70 1.43 23.29
N GLU A 43 -2.87 0.61 23.96
CA GLU A 43 -1.53 0.25 23.48
C GLU A 43 -1.53 -0.46 22.11
N LYS A 44 -2.51 -1.33 21.84
CA LYS A 44 -2.64 -1.98 20.53
C LYS A 44 -3.04 -1.00 19.44
N LEU A 45 -3.90 -0.03 19.76
CA LEU A 45 -4.30 1.03 18.83
C LEU A 45 -3.12 1.95 18.54
N GLU A 46 -2.34 2.35 19.54
CA GLU A 46 -1.12 3.15 19.39
C GLU A 46 -0.09 2.45 18.49
N ALA A 47 0.18 1.17 18.75
CA ALA A 47 1.09 0.40 17.91
C ALA A 47 0.58 0.22 16.46
N ALA A 48 -0.74 0.10 16.28
CA ALA A 48 -1.35 0.06 14.96
C ALA A 48 -1.24 1.40 14.24
N TRP A 49 -1.40 2.50 14.97
CA TRP A 49 -1.23 3.86 14.46
C TRP A 49 0.20 4.10 13.94
N GLU A 50 1.22 3.78 14.74
CA GLU A 50 2.62 3.88 14.32
C GLU A 50 2.92 3.08 13.03
N ARG A 51 2.37 1.86 12.95
CA ARG A 51 2.53 1.04 11.74
C ARG A 51 1.83 1.65 10.54
N ALA A 52 0.64 2.20 10.72
CA ALA A 52 -0.10 2.85 9.64
C ALA A 52 0.64 4.09 9.12
N LEU A 53 1.22 4.91 9.99
CA LEU A 53 2.06 6.04 9.61
C LEU A 53 3.27 5.61 8.79
N LEU A 54 4.00 4.57 9.24
CA LEU A 54 5.15 4.02 8.51
C LEU A 54 4.77 3.46 7.13
N LEU A 55 3.63 2.79 7.03
CA LEU A 55 3.14 2.28 5.74
C LEU A 55 2.78 3.42 4.80
N ASN A 56 2.08 4.43 5.31
CA ASN A 56 1.70 5.60 4.53
C ASN A 56 2.94 6.39 4.04
N GLU A 57 3.97 6.55 4.87
CA GLU A 57 5.24 7.15 4.47
C GLU A 57 5.92 6.37 3.33
N ARG A 58 5.90 5.03 3.40
CA ARG A 58 6.44 4.18 2.34
C ARG A 58 5.67 4.32 1.03
N VAL A 59 4.36 4.40 1.10
CA VAL A 59 3.49 4.66 -0.07
C VAL A 59 3.84 6.01 -0.68
N GLY A 60 3.96 7.06 0.13
CA GLY A 60 4.37 8.40 -0.33
C GLY A 60 5.71 8.39 -1.06
N LYS A 61 6.73 7.75 -0.49
CA LYS A 61 8.05 7.58 -1.15
C LYS A 61 7.97 6.79 -2.46
N THR A 62 6.98 5.92 -2.61
CA THR A 62 6.75 5.21 -3.87
C THR A 62 6.20 6.18 -4.91
N PHE A 63 5.20 6.98 -4.58
CA PHE A 63 4.64 7.99 -5.48
C PHE A 63 5.70 9.00 -5.92
N GLU A 64 6.55 9.50 -5.02
CA GLU A 64 7.65 10.42 -5.35
C GLU A 64 8.63 9.86 -6.41
N ARG A 65 8.74 8.54 -6.50
CA ARG A 65 9.65 7.86 -7.45
C ARG A 65 8.99 7.50 -8.77
N VAL A 66 7.66 7.46 -8.79
CA VAL A 66 6.90 7.04 -9.98
C VAL A 66 7.24 7.90 -11.18
N ASP A 67 7.21 9.22 -11.06
CA ASP A 67 7.50 10.15 -12.15
C ASP A 67 8.87 9.91 -12.76
N THR A 68 9.90 9.82 -11.90
CA THR A 68 11.27 9.55 -12.35
C THR A 68 11.41 8.19 -13.03
N LEU A 69 10.67 7.19 -12.56
CA LEU A 69 10.70 5.84 -13.13
C LEU A 69 10.00 5.82 -14.49
N THR A 70 8.84 6.44 -14.58
CA THR A 70 8.04 6.56 -15.80
C THR A 70 8.84 7.28 -16.89
N GLU A 71 9.46 8.41 -16.59
CA GLU A 71 10.31 9.15 -17.53
C GLU A 71 11.47 8.31 -18.06
N LYS A 72 12.14 7.55 -17.19
CA LYS A 72 13.22 6.66 -17.59
C LYS A 72 12.74 5.53 -18.50
N ILE A 73 11.61 4.92 -18.18
CA ILE A 73 11.02 3.86 -19.01
C ILE A 73 10.61 4.43 -20.36
N GLN A 74 9.97 5.60 -20.40
CA GLN A 74 9.59 6.27 -21.63
C GLN A 74 10.81 6.55 -22.52
N THR A 75 11.90 7.07 -21.94
CA THR A 75 13.16 7.29 -22.67
C THR A 75 13.74 6.00 -23.25
N LEU A 76 13.60 4.88 -22.55
CA LEU A 76 14.08 3.58 -23.05
C LEU A 76 13.19 3.05 -24.17
N ILE A 77 11.87 3.27 -24.09
CA ILE A 77 10.92 2.93 -25.14
C ILE A 77 11.27 3.68 -26.42
N GLU A 78 11.46 5.00 -26.35
CA GLU A 78 11.79 5.86 -27.47
C GLU A 78 13.11 5.39 -28.15
N LYS A 79 14.16 5.14 -27.38
CA LYS A 79 15.43 4.63 -27.90
C LYS A 79 15.32 3.24 -28.55
N ALA A 80 14.39 2.42 -28.10
CA ALA A 80 14.13 1.11 -28.68
C ALA A 80 13.37 1.22 -29.98
N ASP A 81 12.39 2.14 -30.04
CA ASP A 81 11.60 2.45 -31.22
C ASP A 81 12.48 3.05 -32.35
N GLU A 82 13.39 3.96 -32.01
CA GLU A 82 14.41 4.51 -32.95
C GLU A 82 15.28 3.41 -33.59
N LYS A 83 15.46 2.28 -32.90
CA LYS A 83 16.20 1.12 -33.41
C LYS A 83 15.31 0.13 -34.20
N GLY A 84 14.03 0.47 -34.40
CA GLY A 84 13.06 -0.36 -35.12
C GLY A 84 12.56 -1.57 -34.32
N MET A 85 12.67 -1.53 -32.98
CA MET A 85 12.08 -2.57 -32.14
C MET A 85 10.59 -2.30 -31.89
N ASP A 86 9.78 -3.36 -31.86
CA ASP A 86 8.35 -3.24 -31.50
C ASP A 86 8.23 -2.97 -30.01
N THR A 87 7.90 -1.74 -29.65
CA THR A 87 7.72 -1.23 -28.28
C THR A 87 6.27 -1.18 -27.83
N SER A 88 5.31 -1.52 -28.69
CA SER A 88 3.88 -1.33 -28.45
C SER A 88 3.38 -2.00 -27.17
N ALA A 89 3.87 -3.20 -26.85
CA ALA A 89 3.46 -3.92 -25.65
C ALA A 89 4.03 -3.30 -24.36
N VAL A 90 5.23 -2.70 -24.44
CA VAL A 90 5.86 -2.03 -23.28
C VAL A 90 5.19 -0.69 -23.05
N GLN A 91 4.88 0.06 -24.11
CA GLN A 91 4.14 1.32 -24.01
C GLN A 91 2.75 1.09 -23.41
N ALA A 92 2.00 0.10 -23.88
CA ALA A 92 0.69 -0.23 -23.30
C ALA A 92 0.77 -0.62 -21.81
N ALA A 93 1.83 -1.30 -21.39
CA ALA A 93 2.05 -1.64 -19.99
C ALA A 93 2.39 -0.39 -19.14
N LEU A 94 3.16 0.55 -19.69
CA LEU A 94 3.47 1.82 -19.03
C LEU A 94 2.22 2.68 -18.88
N ASP A 95 1.40 2.76 -19.92
CA ASP A 95 0.14 3.51 -19.91
C ASP A 95 -0.83 2.95 -18.86
N ALA A 96 -0.96 1.61 -18.78
CA ALA A 96 -1.77 0.95 -17.76
C ALA A 96 -1.23 1.19 -16.33
N PHE A 97 0.10 1.20 -16.16
CA PHE A 97 0.73 1.52 -14.88
C PHE A 97 0.43 2.97 -14.47
N ASN A 98 0.57 3.93 -15.38
CA ASN A 98 0.29 5.34 -15.09
C ASN A 98 -1.20 5.52 -14.72
N ALA A 99 -2.13 4.89 -15.43
CA ALA A 99 -3.54 4.94 -15.09
C ALA A 99 -3.82 4.40 -13.67
N ALA A 100 -3.19 3.30 -13.27
CA ALA A 100 -3.33 2.76 -11.92
C ALA A 100 -2.75 3.70 -10.85
N VAL A 101 -1.65 4.40 -11.14
CA VAL A 101 -1.08 5.43 -10.27
C VAL A 101 -2.02 6.61 -10.10
N ASP A 102 -2.61 7.09 -11.21
CA ASP A 102 -3.56 8.20 -11.22
C ASP A 102 -4.83 7.87 -10.40
N GLU A 103 -5.28 6.61 -10.42
CA GLU A 103 -6.40 6.14 -9.59
C GLU A 103 -6.02 6.02 -8.12
N ALA A 104 -4.80 5.60 -7.81
CA ALA A 104 -4.34 5.39 -6.44
C ALA A 104 -4.00 6.70 -5.70
N TYR A 105 -3.61 7.75 -6.43
CA TYR A 105 -3.16 9.00 -5.83
C TYR A 105 -4.23 9.70 -4.99
N PRO A 106 -5.49 9.87 -5.44
CA PRO A 106 -6.55 10.45 -4.61
C PRO A 106 -6.83 9.67 -3.33
N VAL A 107 -6.70 8.34 -3.38
CA VAL A 107 -6.87 7.49 -2.19
C VAL A 107 -5.73 7.73 -1.18
N TYR A 108 -4.52 7.94 -1.68
CA TYR A 108 -3.38 8.31 -0.85
C TYR A 108 -3.56 9.71 -0.23
N GLU A 109 -4.04 10.70 -0.97
CA GLU A 109 -4.35 12.03 -0.44
C GLU A 109 -5.43 11.96 0.65
N ALA A 110 -6.50 11.19 0.46
CA ALA A 110 -7.52 10.96 1.48
C ALA A 110 -6.94 10.29 2.74
N ALA A 111 -5.98 9.37 2.60
CA ALA A 111 -5.28 8.79 3.74
C ALA A 111 -4.41 9.82 4.48
N GLN A 112 -3.78 10.75 3.77
CA GLN A 112 -3.05 11.87 4.37
C GLN A 112 -3.97 12.78 5.20
N ASP A 113 -5.16 13.06 4.71
CA ASP A 113 -6.16 13.86 5.43
C ASP A 113 -6.60 13.17 6.73
N VAL A 114 -6.81 11.85 6.69
CA VAL A 114 -7.11 11.05 7.90
C VAL A 114 -5.95 11.12 8.91
N ILE A 115 -4.71 11.03 8.44
CA ILE A 115 -3.51 11.15 9.29
C ILE A 115 -3.40 12.57 9.88
N ALA A 116 -3.63 13.60 9.09
CA ALA A 116 -3.57 14.99 9.53
C ALA A 116 -4.63 15.29 10.61
N ALA A 117 -5.83 14.71 10.46
CA ALA A 117 -6.90 14.84 11.44
C ALA A 117 -6.61 14.07 12.73
N HIS A 118 -5.85 12.97 12.68
CA HIS A 118 -5.46 12.05 13.77
C HIS A 118 -6.55 11.84 14.83
N ALA A 119 -7.82 11.76 14.39
CA ALA A 119 -8.97 11.67 15.28
C ALA A 119 -8.85 10.45 16.22
N GLY A 120 -9.08 10.65 17.52
CA GLY A 120 -8.91 9.64 18.56
C GLY A 120 -7.48 9.46 19.08
N PHE A 121 -6.50 10.22 18.52
CA PHE A 121 -5.12 10.26 18.98
C PHE A 121 -4.68 11.69 19.31
N ASP A 122 -3.71 11.82 20.21
CA ASP A 122 -3.04 13.09 20.46
C ASP A 122 -1.86 13.30 19.49
N ALA A 123 -1.19 14.44 19.60
CA ALA A 123 -0.02 14.79 18.79
C ALA A 123 1.18 13.82 18.94
N ASN A 124 1.19 12.99 19.96
CA ASN A 124 2.22 11.98 20.22
C ASN A 124 1.75 10.57 19.80
N GLY A 125 0.57 10.44 19.19
CA GLY A 125 -0.03 9.18 18.79
C GLY A 125 -0.62 8.37 19.95
N LYS A 126 -0.88 9.01 21.10
CA LYS A 126 -1.53 8.36 22.23
C LYS A 126 -3.03 8.41 22.07
N VAL A 127 -3.69 7.31 22.44
CA VAL A 127 -5.15 7.20 22.35
C VAL A 127 -5.82 8.16 23.35
N THR A 128 -6.65 9.05 22.83
CA THR A 128 -7.50 9.96 23.62
C THR A 128 -8.95 9.48 23.63
N ASP A 129 -9.39 8.81 22.57
CA ASP A 129 -10.70 8.19 22.44
C ASP A 129 -10.57 6.87 21.66
N ALA A 130 -10.83 5.76 22.30
CA ALA A 130 -10.56 4.43 21.73
C ALA A 130 -11.50 4.07 20.56
N GLU A 131 -12.76 4.51 20.61
CA GLU A 131 -13.74 4.23 19.57
C GLU A 131 -13.39 5.02 18.30
N THR A 132 -13.09 6.30 18.45
CA THR A 132 -12.67 7.18 17.35
C THR A 132 -11.32 6.73 16.77
N ALA A 133 -10.35 6.35 17.62
CA ALA A 133 -9.06 5.82 17.17
C ALA A 133 -9.22 4.54 16.34
N GLN A 134 -10.09 3.63 16.76
CA GLN A 134 -10.39 2.42 16.00
C GLN A 134 -11.04 2.73 14.64
N ALA A 135 -11.97 3.67 14.59
CA ALA A 135 -12.60 4.11 13.33
C ALA A 135 -11.56 4.72 12.37
N THR A 136 -10.66 5.56 12.89
CA THR A 136 -9.55 6.18 12.15
C THR A 136 -8.61 5.12 11.57
N LEU A 137 -8.18 4.15 12.37
CA LEU A 137 -7.32 3.05 11.92
C LEU A 137 -8.01 2.17 10.87
N LYS A 138 -9.30 1.93 11.01
CA LYS A 138 -10.07 1.17 10.02
C LYS A 138 -10.11 1.90 8.68
N SER A 139 -10.43 3.20 8.67
CA SER A 139 -10.44 4.02 7.47
C SER A 139 -9.08 4.02 6.78
N LEU A 140 -8.00 4.22 7.55
CA LEU A 140 -6.64 4.22 7.03
C LEU A 140 -6.24 2.85 6.45
N GLY A 141 -6.63 1.77 7.13
CA GLY A 141 -6.39 0.40 6.66
C GLY A 141 -7.14 0.09 5.37
N GLU A 142 -8.34 0.59 5.19
CA GLU A 142 -9.14 0.46 3.96
C GLU A 142 -8.46 1.19 2.80
N SER A 143 -8.02 2.45 2.99
CA SER A 143 -7.29 3.20 1.97
C SER A 143 -5.98 2.51 1.56
N LEU A 144 -5.18 2.04 2.51
CA LEU A 144 -3.94 1.33 2.21
C LEU A 144 -4.18 -0.01 1.47
N LYS A 145 -5.26 -0.70 1.81
CA LYS A 145 -5.67 -1.93 1.11
C LYS A 145 -6.12 -1.65 -0.32
N GLU A 146 -6.87 -0.57 -0.52
CA GLU A 146 -7.34 -0.12 -1.84
C GLU A 146 -6.17 0.23 -2.74
N ILE A 147 -5.22 1.07 -2.28
CA ILE A 147 -3.99 1.40 -3.01
C ILE A 147 -3.23 0.13 -3.42
N ARG A 148 -3.11 -0.82 -2.49
CA ARG A 148 -2.46 -2.09 -2.79
C ARG A 148 -3.21 -2.91 -3.85
N GLY A 149 -4.54 -2.91 -3.83
CA GLY A 149 -5.37 -3.60 -4.83
C GLY A 149 -5.15 -3.07 -6.24
N MET A 150 -5.05 -1.75 -6.40
CA MET A 150 -4.82 -1.10 -7.69
C MET A 150 -3.43 -1.40 -8.29
N THR A 151 -2.45 -1.73 -7.46
CA THR A 151 -1.06 -1.94 -7.89
C THR A 151 -0.67 -3.40 -8.14
N VAL A 152 -1.55 -4.36 -7.89
CA VAL A 152 -1.25 -5.81 -7.93
C VAL A 152 -1.95 -6.55 -9.09
N GLU A 153 -2.85 -5.90 -9.86
CA GLU A 153 -3.43 -6.48 -11.08
C GLU A 153 -2.51 -6.26 -12.29
#